data_61f43133b6566160dfa4ef1a108bb75b
#
_entry.id   61f43133b6566160dfa4ef1a108bb75b
#
_cell.length_a   1.000
_cell.length_b   1.000
_cell.length_c   1.000
_cell.angle_alpha   90.00
_cell.angle_beta   90.00
_cell.angle_gamma   90.00
#
_symmetry.space_group_name_H-M   'P 1'
#
loop_
_entity.id
_entity.type
_entity.pdbx_description
1 polymer ?
#
loop_
_entity_poly.entity_id
_entity_poly.type
_entity_poly.pdbx_seq_one_letter_code
_entity_poly.pdbx_strand_id
1 'polypeptide(L)'
;LAAAGATVIVGYGGSEARAAALAAALPGRGHRCARVPVDDSAVLAAVAEDIRRAEGHLDLLVNNAGLTTPVPHADLDGLSDEWIDTILRVNVRGPFACVRAFAPLLRSGGHGLVVNISSVAAVTGLGSNVAYCASKAALDSLTRSLARALAPDIRVLSVSPGWVDGEYAARMPPEVIAAQAAHTPLGRIARPEEVAQAVLAAATLLTFTTGTVLPVDGGRPLG
;
A
#
# COMPACT_ATOMS: atom_id res chain seq x y z
N LEU A 1 -7.17 10.27 6.22
CA LEU A 1 -6.62 11.43 5.51
C LEU A 1 -7.70 12.50 5.33
N ALA A 2 -8.84 12.23 4.67
CA ALA A 2 -9.90 13.21 4.45
C ALA A 2 -10.41 13.85 5.74
N ALA A 3 -10.65 13.06 6.81
CA ALA A 3 -11.02 13.57 8.14
C ALA A 3 -9.95 14.45 8.79
N ALA A 4 -8.71 14.38 8.32
CA ALA A 4 -7.61 15.26 8.73
C ALA A 4 -7.39 16.44 7.77
N GLY A 5 -8.35 16.71 6.88
CA GLY A 5 -8.34 17.86 5.98
C GLY A 5 -7.66 17.67 4.63
N ALA A 6 -7.22 16.46 4.29
CA ALA A 6 -6.61 16.21 2.98
C ALA A 6 -7.67 16.15 1.86
N THR A 7 -7.37 16.71 0.70
CA THR A 7 -8.07 16.41 -0.54
C THR A 7 -7.56 15.05 -1.08
N VAL A 8 -8.46 14.13 -1.35
CA VAL A 8 -8.12 12.74 -1.68
C VAL A 8 -8.51 12.39 -3.10
N ILE A 9 -7.56 11.86 -3.86
CA ILE A 9 -7.81 11.20 -5.14
C ILE A 9 -7.83 9.69 -4.89
N VAL A 10 -9.00 9.08 -5.04
CA VAL A 10 -9.18 7.63 -4.85
C VAL A 10 -8.78 6.92 -6.14
N GLY A 11 -7.57 6.33 -6.13
CA GLY A 11 -7.07 5.53 -7.26
C GLY A 11 -7.78 4.17 -7.34
N TYR A 12 -8.17 3.75 -8.55
CA TYR A 12 -8.76 2.44 -8.79
C TYR A 12 -8.17 1.76 -10.05
N GLY A 13 -8.12 0.43 -10.02
CA GLY A 13 -7.74 -0.38 -11.20
C GLY A 13 -8.97 -0.87 -11.97
N GLY A 14 -9.93 -1.48 -11.29
CA GLY A 14 -11.04 -2.18 -11.92
C GLY A 14 -12.46 -1.71 -11.56
N SER A 15 -12.67 -0.99 -10.45
CA SER A 15 -14.03 -0.62 -10.00
C SER A 15 -14.18 0.88 -9.79
N GLU A 16 -14.58 1.57 -10.85
CA GLU A 16 -14.90 3.00 -10.80
C GLU A 16 -16.04 3.31 -9.83
N ALA A 17 -17.13 2.51 -9.89
CA ALA A 17 -18.30 2.75 -9.07
C ALA A 17 -17.98 2.73 -7.56
N ARG A 18 -17.13 1.79 -7.11
CA ARG A 18 -16.68 1.73 -5.71
C ARG A 18 -15.80 2.93 -5.33
N ALA A 19 -14.89 3.32 -6.22
CA ALA A 19 -14.02 4.47 -5.99
C ALA A 19 -14.81 5.79 -5.96
N ALA A 20 -15.76 5.98 -6.86
CA ALA A 20 -16.62 7.14 -6.88
C ALA A 20 -17.53 7.23 -5.64
N ALA A 21 -18.12 6.10 -5.22
CA ALA A 21 -18.91 6.04 -4.00
C ALA A 21 -18.07 6.38 -2.75
N LEU A 22 -16.84 5.86 -2.68
CA LEU A 22 -15.93 6.22 -1.60
C LEU A 22 -15.58 7.71 -1.63
N ALA A 23 -15.18 8.26 -2.77
CA ALA A 23 -14.83 9.68 -2.89
C ALA A 23 -15.99 10.60 -2.47
N ALA A 24 -17.24 10.24 -2.84
CA ALA A 24 -18.43 10.97 -2.46
C ALA A 24 -18.77 10.89 -0.95
N ALA A 25 -18.37 9.81 -0.28
CA ALA A 25 -18.61 9.60 1.15
C ALA A 25 -17.53 10.22 2.06
N LEU A 26 -16.39 10.66 1.51
CA LEU A 26 -15.32 11.27 2.30
C LEU A 26 -15.73 12.64 2.86
N PRO A 27 -15.37 12.93 4.13
CA PRO A 27 -15.61 14.25 4.71
C PRO A 27 -14.71 15.32 4.08
N GLY A 28 -15.26 16.49 3.79
CA GLY A 28 -14.54 17.60 3.18
C GLY A 28 -15.02 17.89 1.75
N ARG A 29 -14.16 18.44 0.92
CA ARG A 29 -14.49 18.85 -0.46
C ARG A 29 -13.33 18.53 -1.42
N GLY A 30 -13.63 18.49 -2.73
CA GLY A 30 -12.62 18.31 -3.77
C GLY A 30 -12.12 16.87 -3.95
N HIS A 31 -12.71 15.90 -3.24
CA HIS A 31 -12.36 14.50 -3.44
C HIS A 31 -12.88 14.01 -4.80
N ARG A 32 -12.07 13.19 -5.46
CA ARG A 32 -12.42 12.58 -6.75
C ARG A 32 -11.82 11.19 -6.86
N CYS A 33 -12.20 10.44 -7.87
CA CYS A 33 -11.53 9.19 -8.21
C CYS A 33 -10.77 9.32 -9.53
N ALA A 34 -9.77 8.47 -9.73
CA ALA A 34 -9.01 8.35 -10.96
C ALA A 34 -8.68 6.89 -11.26
N ARG A 35 -8.72 6.50 -12.54
CA ARG A 35 -8.26 5.17 -12.95
C ARG A 35 -6.73 5.14 -12.92
N VAL A 36 -6.16 4.32 -12.04
CA VAL A 36 -4.71 4.21 -11.78
C VAL A 36 -4.29 2.73 -11.86
N PRO A 37 -4.26 2.12 -13.06
CA PRO A 37 -3.72 0.78 -13.23
C PRO A 37 -2.21 0.84 -13.02
N VAL A 38 -1.74 0.34 -11.87
CA VAL A 38 -0.35 0.49 -11.43
C VAL A 38 0.67 -0.19 -12.35
N ASP A 39 0.22 -1.08 -13.21
CA ASP A 39 1.02 -1.80 -14.19
C ASP A 39 1.00 -1.19 -15.61
N ASP A 40 0.33 -0.06 -15.81
CA ASP A 40 0.29 0.68 -17.08
C ASP A 40 0.95 2.06 -16.94
N SER A 41 2.21 2.15 -17.35
CA SER A 41 3.00 3.39 -17.23
C SER A 41 2.46 4.54 -18.09
N ALA A 42 1.79 4.26 -19.21
CA ALA A 42 1.23 5.31 -20.06
C ALA A 42 0.02 5.97 -19.38
N VAL A 43 -0.85 5.16 -18.78
CA VAL A 43 -1.99 5.67 -18.01
C VAL A 43 -1.51 6.42 -16.77
N LEU A 44 -0.49 5.91 -16.06
CA LEU A 44 0.09 6.61 -14.91
C LEU A 44 0.63 8.00 -15.28
N ALA A 45 1.29 8.13 -16.43
CA ALA A 45 1.78 9.42 -16.93
C ALA A 45 0.63 10.39 -17.25
N ALA A 46 -0.45 9.90 -17.86
CA ALA A 46 -1.63 10.70 -18.14
C ALA A 46 -2.34 11.18 -16.86
N VAL A 47 -2.44 10.32 -15.85
CA VAL A 47 -3.00 10.68 -14.54
C VAL A 47 -2.12 11.72 -13.83
N ALA A 48 -0.79 11.57 -13.89
CA ALA A 48 0.12 12.56 -13.30
C ALA A 48 -0.06 13.94 -13.96
N GLU A 49 -0.22 13.98 -15.29
CA GLU A 49 -0.48 15.23 -16.01
C GLU A 49 -1.85 15.83 -15.67
N ASP A 50 -2.88 15.00 -15.47
CA ASP A 50 -4.19 15.45 -15.01
C ASP A 50 -4.11 16.09 -13.61
N ILE A 51 -3.44 15.44 -12.66
CA ILE A 51 -3.19 15.96 -11.31
C ILE A 51 -2.39 17.27 -11.38
N ARG A 52 -1.37 17.34 -12.24
CA ARG A 52 -0.58 18.56 -12.41
C ARG A 52 -1.43 19.75 -12.84
N ARG A 53 -2.41 19.53 -13.73
CA ARG A 53 -3.30 20.61 -14.22
C ARG A 53 -4.35 21.01 -13.18
N ALA A 54 -4.88 20.03 -12.44
CA ALA A 54 -5.99 20.27 -11.52
C ALA A 54 -5.53 20.79 -10.14
N GLU A 55 -4.49 20.14 -9.58
CA GLU A 55 -4.01 20.38 -8.21
C GLU A 55 -2.62 21.06 -8.15
N GLY A 56 -1.82 20.94 -9.20
CA GLY A 56 -0.47 21.51 -9.30
C GLY A 56 0.61 20.70 -8.59
N HIS A 57 0.29 19.98 -7.54
CA HIS A 57 1.23 19.20 -6.72
C HIS A 57 0.56 17.96 -6.12
N LEU A 58 1.36 17.13 -5.46
CA LEU A 58 0.93 16.00 -4.66
C LEU A 58 1.78 15.96 -3.37
N ASP A 59 1.14 15.88 -2.21
CA ASP A 59 1.85 15.79 -0.93
C ASP A 59 2.13 14.34 -0.52
N LEU A 60 1.19 13.44 -0.84
CA LEU A 60 1.22 12.05 -0.40
C LEU A 60 0.79 11.09 -1.50
N LEU A 61 1.63 10.11 -1.78
CA LEU A 61 1.30 8.94 -2.59
C LEU A 61 1.23 7.70 -1.68
N VAL A 62 0.07 7.05 -1.63
CA VAL A 62 -0.09 5.75 -0.93
C VAL A 62 -0.17 4.63 -1.96
N ASN A 63 0.86 3.82 -2.05
CA ASN A 63 0.88 2.59 -2.85
C ASN A 63 0.20 1.47 -2.05
N ASN A 64 -1.12 1.40 -2.12
CA ASN A 64 -1.93 0.40 -1.45
C ASN A 64 -2.34 -0.75 -2.39
N ALA A 65 -2.34 -0.54 -3.69
CA ALA A 65 -2.68 -1.58 -4.66
C ALA A 65 -1.76 -2.80 -4.49
N GLY A 66 -2.37 -3.97 -4.41
CA GLY A 66 -1.65 -5.23 -4.29
C GLY A 66 -2.60 -6.37 -4.57
N LEU A 67 -2.05 -7.48 -5.01
CA LEU A 67 -2.81 -8.70 -5.24
C LEU A 67 -2.05 -9.93 -4.76
N THR A 68 -2.80 -10.99 -4.54
CA THR A 68 -2.31 -12.31 -4.23
C THR A 68 -3.33 -13.37 -4.62
N THR A 69 -2.93 -14.64 -4.57
CA THR A 69 -3.79 -15.81 -4.65
C THR A 69 -3.41 -16.77 -3.50
N PRO A 70 -4.36 -17.43 -2.84
CA PRO A 70 -4.02 -18.39 -1.79
C PRO A 70 -3.50 -19.68 -2.41
N VAL A 71 -2.20 -19.94 -2.20
CA VAL A 71 -1.53 -21.22 -2.56
C VAL A 71 -0.67 -21.64 -1.38
N PRO A 72 -0.86 -22.83 -0.81
CA PRO A 72 -0.03 -23.35 0.27
C PRO A 72 1.45 -23.31 -0.11
N HIS A 73 2.32 -22.91 0.81
CA HIS A 73 3.77 -22.78 0.52
C HIS A 73 4.44 -24.09 0.10
N ALA A 74 3.90 -25.23 0.52
CA ALA A 74 4.41 -26.56 0.13
C ALA A 74 3.91 -27.01 -1.27
N ASP A 75 2.92 -26.34 -1.84
CA ASP A 75 2.35 -26.64 -3.15
C ASP A 75 3.05 -25.77 -4.20
N LEU A 76 4.25 -26.20 -4.62
CA LEU A 76 5.05 -25.45 -5.58
C LEU A 76 4.42 -25.44 -6.98
N ASP A 77 3.77 -26.52 -7.38
CA ASP A 77 3.11 -26.64 -8.69
C ASP A 77 1.81 -25.87 -8.79
N GLY A 78 1.16 -25.60 -7.66
CA GLY A 78 -0.07 -24.80 -7.58
C GLY A 78 0.16 -23.29 -7.81
N LEU A 79 1.40 -22.82 -7.74
CA LEU A 79 1.75 -21.41 -8.00
C LEU A 79 2.36 -21.27 -9.40
N SER A 80 1.54 -20.98 -10.40
CA SER A 80 1.99 -20.86 -11.79
C SER A 80 2.91 -19.65 -12.03
N ASP A 81 3.72 -19.72 -13.10
CA ASP A 81 4.60 -18.62 -13.53
C ASP A 81 3.81 -17.34 -13.80
N GLU A 82 2.60 -17.43 -14.37
CA GLU A 82 1.74 -16.27 -14.64
C GLU A 82 1.28 -15.60 -13.34
N TRP A 83 1.03 -16.38 -12.28
CA TRP A 83 0.71 -15.82 -10.98
C TRP A 83 1.92 -15.13 -10.34
N ILE A 84 3.11 -15.74 -10.43
CA ILE A 84 4.36 -15.15 -9.94
C ILE A 84 4.60 -13.81 -10.65
N ASP A 85 4.56 -13.79 -11.98
CA ASP A 85 4.77 -12.60 -12.79
C ASP A 85 3.73 -11.50 -12.48
N THR A 86 2.47 -11.90 -12.32
CA THR A 86 1.39 -10.95 -12.02
C THR A 86 1.56 -10.33 -10.64
N ILE A 87 1.89 -11.12 -9.62
CA ILE A 87 2.16 -10.65 -8.26
C ILE A 87 3.34 -9.66 -8.27
N LEU A 88 4.45 -10.00 -8.91
CA LEU A 88 5.63 -9.13 -8.98
C LEU A 88 5.35 -7.86 -9.79
N ARG A 89 4.62 -7.98 -10.89
CA ARG A 89 4.23 -6.84 -11.73
C ARG A 89 3.40 -5.83 -10.95
N VAL A 90 2.41 -6.28 -10.18
CA VAL A 90 1.53 -5.39 -9.43
C VAL A 90 2.18 -4.93 -8.13
N ASN A 91 2.73 -5.83 -7.33
CA ASN A 91 3.17 -5.52 -5.96
C ASN A 91 4.56 -4.87 -5.88
N VAL A 92 5.40 -5.00 -6.93
CA VAL A 92 6.77 -4.48 -6.95
C VAL A 92 6.94 -3.41 -8.05
N ARG A 93 6.73 -3.80 -9.33
CA ARG A 93 6.88 -2.87 -10.44
C ARG A 93 5.85 -1.75 -10.38
N GLY A 94 4.63 -2.05 -9.96
CA GLY A 94 3.54 -1.07 -9.82
C GLY A 94 3.90 0.10 -8.90
N PRO A 95 4.26 -0.10 -7.65
CA PRO A 95 4.71 0.97 -6.74
C PRO A 95 5.87 1.78 -7.31
N PHE A 96 6.87 1.13 -7.93
CA PHE A 96 7.96 1.85 -8.59
C PHE A 96 7.46 2.71 -9.75
N ALA A 97 6.57 2.20 -10.60
CA ALA A 97 6.00 2.94 -11.71
C ALA A 97 5.17 4.15 -11.24
N CYS A 98 4.40 3.99 -10.15
CA CYS A 98 3.69 5.10 -9.52
C CYS A 98 4.65 6.16 -8.99
N VAL A 99 5.68 5.77 -8.24
CA VAL A 99 6.68 6.73 -7.75
C VAL A 99 7.34 7.47 -8.92
N ARG A 100 7.75 6.77 -9.96
CA ARG A 100 8.36 7.38 -11.16
C ARG A 100 7.44 8.40 -11.83
N ALA A 101 6.14 8.10 -11.95
CA ALA A 101 5.18 8.98 -12.58
C ALA A 101 4.84 10.21 -11.73
N PHE A 102 4.72 10.03 -10.40
CA PHE A 102 4.25 11.08 -9.50
C PHE A 102 5.37 11.83 -8.77
N ALA A 103 6.63 11.39 -8.85
CA ALA A 103 7.76 12.07 -8.18
C ALA A 103 7.91 13.58 -8.54
N PRO A 104 7.70 14.03 -9.80
CA PRO A 104 7.72 15.45 -10.09
C PRO A 104 6.67 16.26 -9.31
N LEU A 105 5.46 15.70 -9.12
CA LEU A 105 4.38 16.32 -8.36
C LEU A 105 4.64 16.33 -6.86
N LEU A 106 5.25 15.24 -6.34
CA LEU A 106 5.65 15.14 -4.94
C LEU A 106 6.76 16.15 -4.59
N ARG A 107 7.67 16.43 -5.54
CA ARG A 107 8.70 17.48 -5.36
C ARG A 107 8.11 18.88 -5.37
N SER A 108 7.12 19.16 -6.23
CA SER A 108 6.54 20.50 -6.35
C SER A 108 5.77 20.95 -5.11
N GLY A 109 5.29 20.01 -4.26
CA GLY A 109 4.67 20.30 -2.97
C GLY A 109 5.66 20.66 -1.85
N GLY A 110 6.97 20.38 -2.03
CA GLY A 110 8.04 20.72 -1.08
C GLY A 110 8.20 19.76 0.11
N HIS A 111 7.24 18.88 0.36
CA HIS A 111 7.24 17.92 1.48
C HIS A 111 6.71 16.55 1.06
N GLY A 112 7.12 16.06 -0.11
CA GLY A 112 6.61 14.83 -0.69
C GLY A 112 6.78 13.61 0.22
N LEU A 113 5.74 12.78 0.27
CA LEU A 113 5.77 11.51 1.00
C LEU A 113 5.22 10.38 0.14
N VAL A 114 5.95 9.26 0.10
CA VAL A 114 5.46 7.98 -0.41
C VAL A 114 5.31 7.00 0.74
N VAL A 115 4.14 6.39 0.85
CA VAL A 115 3.87 5.29 1.77
C VAL A 115 3.53 4.04 0.99
N ASN A 116 4.35 3.00 1.12
CA ASN A 116 4.09 1.69 0.54
C ASN A 116 3.39 0.80 1.57
N ILE A 117 2.28 0.16 1.21
CA ILE A 117 1.63 -0.82 2.08
C ILE A 117 2.29 -2.19 1.84
N SER A 118 3.17 -2.55 2.76
CA SER A 118 3.88 -3.82 2.80
C SER A 118 3.06 -4.91 3.51
N SER A 119 3.69 -5.81 4.21
CA SER A 119 3.07 -6.87 5.02
C SER A 119 4.08 -7.48 5.97
N VAL A 120 3.63 -7.97 7.11
CA VAL A 120 4.41 -8.84 8.00
C VAL A 120 5.01 -10.05 7.25
N ALA A 121 4.37 -10.49 6.18
CA ALA A 121 4.86 -11.57 5.30
C ALA A 121 6.24 -11.27 4.68
N ALA A 122 6.63 -9.99 4.58
CA ALA A 122 7.94 -9.57 4.07
C ALA A 122 9.10 -10.04 4.96
N VAL A 123 8.89 -10.18 6.26
CA VAL A 123 9.92 -10.57 7.23
C VAL A 123 9.72 -11.98 7.78
N THR A 124 8.48 -12.45 7.88
CA THR A 124 8.18 -13.77 8.43
C THR A 124 8.26 -14.89 7.39
N GLY A 125 8.12 -14.57 6.11
CA GLY A 125 7.91 -15.55 5.06
C GLY A 125 6.57 -16.28 5.16
N LEU A 126 5.66 -15.86 6.03
CA LEU A 126 4.33 -16.47 6.19
C LEU A 126 3.28 -15.57 5.54
N GLY A 127 2.63 -16.05 4.50
CA GLY A 127 1.64 -15.28 3.72
C GLY A 127 0.77 -16.20 2.86
N SER A 128 0.04 -15.62 1.95
CA SER A 128 -0.87 -16.34 1.05
C SER A 128 -0.17 -17.28 0.06
N ASN A 129 1.08 -16.98 -0.31
CA ASN A 129 1.98 -17.82 -1.10
C ASN A 129 3.41 -17.26 -1.05
N VAL A 130 4.38 -18.02 -1.57
CA VAL A 130 5.81 -17.66 -1.55
C VAL A 130 6.12 -16.41 -2.39
N ALA A 131 5.47 -16.22 -3.54
CA ALA A 131 5.69 -15.05 -4.40
C ALA A 131 5.15 -13.76 -3.75
N TYR A 132 4.02 -13.84 -3.04
CA TYR A 132 3.51 -12.73 -2.26
C TYR A 132 4.50 -12.28 -1.18
N CYS A 133 5.03 -13.22 -0.39
CA CYS A 133 6.04 -12.93 0.63
C CYS A 133 7.27 -12.26 0.01
N ALA A 134 7.79 -12.83 -1.07
CA ALA A 134 8.92 -12.28 -1.83
C ALA A 134 8.62 -10.87 -2.35
N SER A 135 7.41 -10.63 -2.89
CA SER A 135 7.01 -9.33 -3.41
C SER A 135 6.98 -8.23 -2.33
N LYS A 136 6.53 -8.58 -1.11
CA LYS A 136 6.48 -7.63 0.01
C LYS A 136 7.87 -7.34 0.58
N ALA A 137 8.75 -8.34 0.62
CA ALA A 137 10.16 -8.15 0.95
C ALA A 137 10.89 -7.27 -0.08
N ALA A 138 10.61 -7.48 -1.37
CA ALA A 138 11.12 -6.64 -2.45
C ALA A 138 10.60 -5.19 -2.34
N LEU A 139 9.33 -4.98 -1.96
CA LEU A 139 8.75 -3.66 -1.74
C LEU A 139 9.44 -2.92 -0.58
N ASP A 140 9.79 -3.62 0.51
CA ASP A 140 10.53 -3.03 1.62
C ASP A 140 11.97 -2.68 1.24
N SER A 141 12.62 -3.46 0.37
CA SER A 141 13.92 -3.13 -0.21
C SER A 141 13.81 -1.90 -1.13
N LEU A 142 12.78 -1.86 -1.99
CA LEU A 142 12.49 -0.73 -2.86
C LEU A 142 12.26 0.56 -2.06
N THR A 143 11.53 0.48 -0.95
CA THR A 143 11.31 1.59 -0.01
C THR A 143 12.63 2.20 0.46
N ARG A 144 13.58 1.37 0.91
CA ARG A 144 14.90 1.84 1.36
C ARG A 144 15.72 2.47 0.24
N SER A 145 15.68 1.88 -0.95
CA SER A 145 16.41 2.39 -2.12
C SER A 145 15.87 3.73 -2.60
N LEU A 146 14.54 3.85 -2.70
CA LEU A 146 13.87 5.09 -3.11
C LEU A 146 14.02 6.19 -2.05
N ALA A 147 14.01 5.85 -0.76
CA ALA A 147 14.26 6.82 0.30
C ALA A 147 15.62 7.50 0.15
N ARG A 148 16.66 6.76 -0.24
CA ARG A 148 18.00 7.32 -0.52
C ARG A 148 18.02 8.14 -1.80
N ALA A 149 17.36 7.65 -2.85
CA ALA A 149 17.40 8.27 -4.17
C ALA A 149 16.59 9.57 -4.26
N LEU A 150 15.55 9.72 -3.41
CA LEU A 150 14.61 10.83 -3.49
C LEU A 150 14.77 11.86 -2.36
N ALA A 151 15.58 11.57 -1.34
CA ALA A 151 15.92 12.53 -0.31
C ALA A 151 16.76 13.68 -0.90
N PRO A 152 16.63 14.92 -0.36
CA PRO A 152 15.76 15.30 0.77
C PRO A 152 14.32 15.66 0.37
N ASP A 153 13.99 15.68 -0.93
CA ASP A 153 12.73 16.23 -1.45
C ASP A 153 11.51 15.38 -1.11
N ILE A 154 11.71 14.03 -1.11
CA ILE A 154 10.62 13.07 -0.90
C ILE A 154 11.05 12.03 0.13
N ARG A 155 10.25 11.85 1.16
CA ARG A 155 10.38 10.75 2.11
C ARG A 155 9.66 9.51 1.56
N VAL A 156 10.24 8.33 1.78
CA VAL A 156 9.63 7.06 1.37
C VAL A 156 9.70 6.10 2.55
N LEU A 157 8.57 5.52 2.94
CA LEU A 157 8.51 4.51 3.99
C LEU A 157 7.43 3.48 3.70
N SER A 158 7.50 2.34 4.38
CA SER A 158 6.48 1.29 4.34
C SER A 158 5.65 1.29 5.63
N VAL A 159 4.37 0.97 5.50
CA VAL A 159 3.53 0.48 6.60
C VAL A 159 3.33 -1.02 6.40
N SER A 160 3.62 -1.83 7.41
CA SER A 160 3.62 -3.30 7.34
C SER A 160 2.55 -3.89 8.26
N PRO A 161 1.33 -4.13 7.75
CA PRO A 161 0.28 -4.73 8.53
C PRO A 161 0.52 -6.24 8.78
N GLY A 162 -0.02 -6.73 9.91
CA GLY A 162 -0.35 -8.13 10.10
C GLY A 162 -1.66 -8.50 9.39
N TRP A 163 -2.45 -9.39 10.02
CA TRP A 163 -3.81 -9.66 9.55
C TRP A 163 -4.71 -8.48 9.84
N VAL A 164 -5.50 -8.08 8.84
CA VAL A 164 -6.42 -6.94 8.90
C VAL A 164 -7.83 -7.42 8.65
N ASP A 165 -8.78 -6.96 9.44
CA ASP A 165 -10.22 -7.22 9.29
C ASP A 165 -10.78 -6.43 8.10
N GLY A 166 -10.55 -6.95 6.91
CA GLY A 166 -10.92 -6.35 5.63
C GLY A 166 -11.46 -7.38 4.65
N GLU A 167 -11.55 -7.01 3.39
CA GLU A 167 -12.15 -7.87 2.34
C GLU A 167 -11.48 -9.26 2.22
N TYR A 168 -10.17 -9.35 2.47
CA TYR A 168 -9.46 -10.63 2.44
C TYR A 168 -9.87 -11.51 3.63
N ALA A 169 -9.88 -10.97 4.83
CA ALA A 169 -10.28 -11.67 6.04
C ALA A 169 -11.77 -12.11 5.98
N ALA A 170 -12.64 -11.25 5.44
CA ALA A 170 -14.07 -11.56 5.30
C ALA A 170 -14.39 -12.77 4.38
N ARG A 171 -13.40 -13.21 3.58
CA ARG A 171 -13.52 -14.42 2.75
C ARG A 171 -13.00 -15.68 3.42
N MET A 172 -12.39 -15.55 4.61
CA MET A 172 -11.80 -16.67 5.33
C MET A 172 -12.81 -17.27 6.31
N PRO A 173 -12.74 -18.59 6.58
CA PRO A 173 -13.53 -19.22 7.62
C PRO A 173 -13.25 -18.59 9.00
N PRO A 174 -14.27 -18.48 9.88
CA PRO A 174 -14.11 -17.87 11.21
C PRO A 174 -13.01 -18.49 12.06
N GLU A 175 -12.79 -19.80 11.94
CA GLU A 175 -11.74 -20.54 12.64
C GLU A 175 -10.33 -20.12 12.20
N VAL A 176 -10.16 -19.74 10.93
CA VAL A 176 -8.90 -19.19 10.42
C VAL A 176 -8.64 -17.83 11.06
N ILE A 177 -9.64 -16.95 11.11
CA ILE A 177 -9.53 -15.64 11.73
C ILE A 177 -9.22 -15.76 13.23
N ALA A 178 -9.91 -16.69 13.94
CA ALA A 178 -9.66 -16.95 15.35
C ALA A 178 -8.21 -17.45 15.59
N ALA A 179 -7.72 -18.35 14.73
CA ALA A 179 -6.33 -18.80 14.79
C ALA A 179 -5.32 -17.66 14.54
N GLN A 180 -5.61 -16.75 13.58
CA GLN A 180 -4.74 -15.60 13.33
C GLN A 180 -4.73 -14.63 14.53
N ALA A 181 -5.88 -14.42 15.17
CA ALA A 181 -5.97 -13.61 16.40
C ALA A 181 -5.16 -14.24 17.54
N ALA A 182 -5.28 -15.55 17.74
CA ALA A 182 -4.57 -16.29 18.79
C ALA A 182 -3.03 -16.25 18.62
N HIS A 183 -2.54 -16.22 17.38
CA HIS A 183 -1.11 -16.09 17.07
C HIS A 183 -0.62 -14.63 17.03
N THR A 184 -1.47 -13.68 17.38
CA THR A 184 -1.08 -12.26 17.47
C THR A 184 -0.99 -11.87 18.95
N PRO A 185 0.15 -11.41 19.47
CA PRO A 185 0.32 -11.05 20.88
C PRO A 185 -0.75 -10.10 21.43
N LEU A 186 -1.26 -9.17 20.63
CA LEU A 186 -2.38 -8.30 21.04
C LEU A 186 -3.76 -9.00 21.02
N GLY A 187 -3.83 -10.31 20.76
CA GLY A 187 -5.03 -11.16 20.87
C GLY A 187 -6.12 -10.92 19.83
N ARG A 188 -5.83 -10.18 18.78
CA ARG A 188 -6.78 -9.86 17.70
C ARG A 188 -6.07 -9.56 16.38
N ILE A 189 -6.83 -9.55 15.28
CA ILE A 189 -6.36 -8.95 14.02
C ILE A 189 -6.56 -7.42 14.04
N ALA A 190 -5.81 -6.69 13.20
CA ALA A 190 -5.90 -5.24 13.13
C ALA A 190 -7.18 -4.79 12.41
N ARG A 191 -7.67 -3.61 12.76
CA ARG A 191 -8.72 -2.95 11.98
C ARG A 191 -8.08 -2.13 10.85
N PRO A 192 -8.77 -1.92 9.71
CA PRO A 192 -8.28 -1.09 8.61
C PRO A 192 -7.87 0.32 9.05
N GLU A 193 -8.61 0.90 10.00
CA GLU A 193 -8.35 2.23 10.55
C GLU A 193 -7.00 2.32 11.26
N GLU A 194 -6.49 1.23 11.85
CA GLU A 194 -5.20 1.21 12.54
C GLU A 194 -4.04 1.30 11.53
N VAL A 195 -4.20 0.68 10.37
CA VAL A 195 -3.28 0.83 9.24
C VAL A 195 -3.33 2.26 8.69
N ALA A 196 -4.55 2.80 8.52
CA ALA A 196 -4.75 4.18 8.06
C ALA A 196 -4.18 5.21 9.04
N GLN A 197 -4.25 4.97 10.34
CA GLN A 197 -3.65 5.81 11.38
C GLN A 197 -2.12 5.83 11.28
N ALA A 198 -1.47 4.71 10.98
CA ALA A 198 -0.03 4.67 10.74
C ALA A 198 0.39 5.51 9.52
N VAL A 199 -0.40 5.45 8.43
CA VAL A 199 -0.21 6.31 7.26
C VAL A 199 -0.36 7.78 7.64
N LEU A 200 -1.38 8.14 8.41
CA LEU A 200 -1.61 9.52 8.87
C LEU A 200 -0.46 9.99 9.77
N ALA A 201 -0.01 9.15 10.72
CA ALA A 201 1.13 9.48 11.57
C ALA A 201 2.41 9.70 10.76
N ALA A 202 2.66 8.88 9.73
CA ALA A 202 3.78 9.07 8.82
C ALA A 202 3.72 10.42 8.08
N ALA A 203 2.52 10.87 7.71
CA ALA A 203 2.30 12.12 7.02
C ALA A 203 2.43 13.35 7.95
N THR A 204 1.98 13.25 9.22
CA THR A 204 1.80 14.42 10.09
C THR A 204 2.76 14.49 11.27
N LEU A 205 3.21 13.36 11.82
CA LEU A 205 4.00 13.29 13.05
C LEU A 205 5.44 12.84 12.81
N LEU A 206 5.67 11.87 11.91
CA LEU A 206 6.98 11.26 11.71
C LEU A 206 7.78 11.99 10.61
N THR A 207 7.87 13.32 10.70
CA THR A 207 8.46 14.17 9.65
C THR A 207 9.96 13.96 9.44
N PHE A 208 10.68 13.43 10.41
CA PHE A 208 12.11 13.11 10.33
C PHE A 208 12.38 11.60 10.13
N THR A 209 11.47 10.93 9.38
CA THR A 209 11.54 9.48 9.15
C THR A 209 11.44 9.18 7.66
N THR A 210 12.41 8.41 7.15
CA THR A 210 12.44 7.89 5.77
C THR A 210 13.19 6.55 5.72
N GLY A 211 12.93 5.71 4.72
CA GLY A 211 13.62 4.43 4.50
C GLY A 211 13.30 3.33 5.52
N THR A 212 12.26 3.52 6.34
CA THR A 212 11.87 2.56 7.38
C THR A 212 10.58 1.82 7.05
N VAL A 213 10.37 0.73 7.77
CA VAL A 213 9.13 -0.05 7.76
C VAL A 213 8.47 0.12 9.14
N LEU A 214 7.24 0.61 9.15
CA LEU A 214 6.42 0.80 10.35
C LEU A 214 5.50 -0.42 10.52
N PRO A 215 5.72 -1.29 11.53
CA PRO A 215 4.87 -2.45 11.75
C PRO A 215 3.51 -2.04 12.36
N VAL A 216 2.43 -2.64 11.85
CA VAL A 216 1.07 -2.57 12.40
C VAL A 216 0.53 -4.00 12.46
N ASP A 217 1.19 -4.85 13.24
CA ASP A 217 1.06 -6.30 13.19
C ASP A 217 0.65 -6.94 14.52
N GLY A 218 0.47 -6.12 15.58
CA GLY A 218 0.12 -6.60 16.90
C GLY A 218 1.21 -7.45 17.57
N GLY A 219 2.46 -7.34 17.10
CA GLY A 219 3.59 -8.13 17.60
C GLY A 219 3.71 -9.52 16.97
N ARG A 220 3.02 -9.81 15.89
CA ARG A 220 2.97 -11.14 15.26
C ARG A 220 4.33 -11.79 14.97
N PRO A 221 5.41 -11.08 14.58
CA PRO A 221 6.73 -11.69 14.40
C PRO A 221 7.39 -12.19 15.67
N LEU A 222 6.83 -11.89 16.85
CA LEU A 222 7.38 -12.26 18.14
C LEU A 222 6.90 -13.65 18.64
N GLY A 223 5.88 -14.22 17.97
CA GLY A 223 5.25 -15.49 18.36
C GLY A 223 5.54 -16.63 17.41
#